data_018be8fcc7c01594062cca7e3bb1a3db
#
_entry.id   018be8fcc7c01594062cca7e3bb1a3db
#
_cell.length_a   1.000
_cell.length_b   1.000
_cell.length_c   1.000
_cell.angle_alpha   90.00
_cell.angle_beta   90.00
_cell.angle_gamma   90.00
#
_symmetry.space_group_name_H-M   'P 1'
#
loop_
_entity.id
_entity.type
_entity.pdbx_description
1 polymer ?
#
loop_
_entity_poly.entity_id
_entity_poly.type
_entity_poly.pdbx_seq_one_letter_code
_entity_poly.pdbx_strand_id
1 'polypeptide(L)'
;MRVRHRIFPSTVVAIMLVSAGAGHALAEDPTDAFKSFPSITGTRKMPKLTSFNPLISDPTQGGEIKDVKLEALLTAKGQPVESGLTWRVFSPIPGSDGKLPLLATSEGGSTAFNLVPGEYFVNVAFGRAGATRKIRVPEQGTLDKQVLVLDAGGVTLNAVSGSDVRIPPNELSFSIFSSDVKEDGERALIVADVKPNTVIRLNAGTYHVVSDYGSVNAVIRADIQVEAGKLTEATIQHRAAKLTLKLVSEAGGEAIADTAWSILTSSGDVVSESVGAFPTLVLAEGGYTAVARNKDKIYQRDFTVKAGVNTDVEVLLNGNDAADTTAGAQD
;
A
#
# COMPACT_ATOMS: atom_id res chain seq x y z
N MET A 1 31.17 -1.73 -33.16
CA MET A 1 30.80 -1.17 -31.86
C MET A 1 29.58 -1.96 -31.39
N ARG A 2 29.78 -3.00 -30.55
CA ARG A 2 28.70 -3.90 -30.08
C ARG A 2 28.36 -3.51 -28.64
N VAL A 3 27.16 -2.95 -28.45
CA VAL A 3 26.59 -2.66 -27.12
C VAL A 3 26.10 -3.98 -26.54
N ARG A 4 26.73 -4.40 -25.43
CA ARG A 4 26.29 -5.57 -24.65
C ARG A 4 25.25 -5.08 -23.61
N HIS A 5 23.99 -5.42 -23.82
CA HIS A 5 22.97 -5.33 -22.79
C HIS A 5 23.26 -6.36 -21.71
N ARG A 6 23.53 -5.91 -20.49
CA ARG A 6 23.56 -6.75 -19.30
C ARG A 6 22.13 -6.89 -18.80
N ILE A 7 21.57 -8.09 -18.97
CA ILE A 7 20.32 -8.50 -18.36
C ILE A 7 20.61 -8.85 -16.90
N PHE A 8 20.04 -8.12 -15.96
CA PHE A 8 20.05 -8.49 -14.54
C PHE A 8 19.03 -9.62 -14.33
N PRO A 9 19.37 -10.70 -13.62
CA PRO A 9 18.41 -11.75 -13.32
C PRO A 9 17.39 -11.23 -12.30
N SER A 10 16.13 -11.15 -12.71
CA SER A 10 15.00 -10.99 -11.79
C SER A 10 14.94 -12.20 -10.86
N THR A 11 15.27 -12.01 -9.60
CA THR A 11 15.10 -13.05 -8.58
C THR A 11 13.61 -13.21 -8.31
N VAL A 12 13.01 -14.25 -8.86
CA VAL A 12 11.65 -14.67 -8.53
C VAL A 12 11.69 -15.23 -7.11
N VAL A 13 11.16 -14.48 -6.16
CA VAL A 13 10.94 -14.94 -4.79
C VAL A 13 9.65 -15.75 -4.79
N ALA A 14 9.75 -17.04 -4.45
CA ALA A 14 8.61 -17.91 -4.32
C ALA A 14 7.67 -17.40 -3.21
N ILE A 15 6.43 -17.10 -3.59
CA ILE A 15 5.35 -16.80 -2.65
C ILE A 15 4.91 -18.14 -2.06
N MET A 16 5.20 -18.40 -0.78
CA MET A 16 4.54 -19.49 -0.06
C MET A 16 3.13 -19.03 0.30
N LEU A 17 2.14 -19.53 -0.42
CA LEU A 17 0.75 -19.54 0.02
C LEU A 17 0.66 -20.58 1.16
N VAL A 18 0.60 -20.12 2.39
CA VAL A 18 0.23 -20.98 3.51
C VAL A 18 -1.28 -21.20 3.44
N SER A 19 -1.68 -22.33 2.85
CA SER A 19 -3.02 -22.84 3.06
C SER A 19 -3.08 -23.39 4.49
N ALA A 20 -3.75 -22.68 5.39
CA ALA A 20 -4.03 -23.17 6.74
C ALA A 20 -4.80 -24.49 6.63
N GLY A 21 -4.22 -25.54 7.22
CA GLY A 21 -4.80 -26.87 7.27
C GLY A 21 -6.16 -26.86 7.94
N ALA A 22 -7.07 -27.65 7.41
CA ALA A 22 -8.44 -27.80 7.86
C ALA A 22 -8.53 -28.35 9.29
N GLY A 23 -8.61 -27.45 10.26
CA GLY A 23 -9.31 -27.72 11.51
C GLY A 23 -10.79 -27.41 11.27
N HIS A 24 -11.69 -28.35 11.61
CA HIS A 24 -13.13 -28.14 11.52
C HIS A 24 -13.56 -27.03 12.48
N ALA A 25 -13.38 -25.77 12.08
CA ALA A 25 -14.12 -24.64 12.60
C ALA A 25 -15.33 -24.46 11.69
N LEU A 26 -16.51 -24.30 12.28
CA LEU A 26 -17.76 -23.94 11.60
C LEU A 26 -17.42 -22.82 10.62
N ALA A 27 -17.75 -23.00 9.34
CA ALA A 27 -17.47 -22.06 8.29
C ALA A 27 -18.14 -20.73 8.63
N GLU A 28 -17.38 -19.80 9.20
CA GLU A 28 -17.82 -18.40 9.27
C GLU A 28 -17.98 -17.90 7.83
N ASP A 29 -19.15 -17.33 7.55
CA ASP A 29 -19.44 -16.74 6.25
C ASP A 29 -18.33 -15.74 5.90
N PRO A 30 -17.63 -15.86 4.75
CA PRO A 30 -16.56 -14.95 4.36
C PRO A 30 -17.00 -13.48 4.33
N THR A 31 -18.33 -13.21 4.31
CA THR A 31 -18.88 -11.85 4.46
C THR A 31 -18.76 -11.32 5.90
N ASP A 32 -18.65 -12.19 6.92
CA ASP A 32 -18.52 -11.75 8.32
C ASP A 32 -17.17 -11.08 8.60
N ALA A 33 -16.11 -11.47 7.91
CA ALA A 33 -14.82 -10.81 7.97
C ALA A 33 -14.89 -9.32 7.59
N PHE A 34 -15.89 -8.93 6.78
CA PHE A 34 -16.10 -7.54 6.36
C PHE A 34 -17.03 -6.74 7.28
N LYS A 35 -17.77 -7.41 8.18
CA LYS A 35 -18.71 -6.76 9.10
C LYS A 35 -18.04 -6.17 10.34
N SER A 36 -16.90 -6.69 10.74
CA SER A 36 -16.23 -6.37 12.02
C SER A 36 -15.12 -5.34 11.95
N PHE A 37 -14.81 -4.77 10.77
CA PHE A 37 -13.72 -3.82 10.65
C PHE A 37 -14.16 -2.38 10.95
N PRO A 38 -13.48 -1.67 11.87
CA PRO A 38 -13.76 -0.26 12.07
C PRO A 38 -13.48 0.51 10.77
N SER A 39 -14.42 1.37 10.39
CA SER A 39 -14.24 2.29 9.27
C SER A 39 -12.95 3.07 9.46
N ILE A 40 -12.01 2.98 8.51
CA ILE A 40 -10.83 3.85 8.49
C ILE A 40 -11.32 5.24 8.06
N THR A 41 -11.92 5.95 9.00
CA THR A 41 -12.16 7.38 8.86
C THR A 41 -10.91 8.07 9.41
N GLY A 42 -10.03 8.51 8.51
CA GLY A 42 -9.08 9.56 8.85
C GLY A 42 -9.89 10.72 9.47
N THR A 43 -9.55 11.09 10.68
CA THR A 43 -10.22 12.12 11.49
C THR A 43 -10.07 13.49 10.83
N ARG A 44 -10.89 13.74 9.81
CA ARG A 44 -11.36 15.08 9.50
C ARG A 44 -12.85 15.06 9.80
N LYS A 45 -13.25 15.71 10.91
CA LYS A 45 -14.65 16.01 11.19
C LYS A 45 -15.22 16.75 9.98
N MET A 46 -15.81 15.99 9.07
CA MET A 46 -16.74 16.57 8.12
C MET A 46 -18.02 16.93 8.89
N PRO A 47 -18.61 18.12 8.66
CA PRO A 47 -19.90 18.41 9.25
C PRO A 47 -20.87 17.32 8.84
N LYS A 48 -21.72 16.88 9.77
CA LYS A 48 -22.87 16.02 9.48
C LYS A 48 -23.67 16.71 8.37
N LEU A 49 -23.51 16.25 7.15
CA LEU A 49 -24.46 16.51 6.09
C LEU A 49 -25.73 15.74 6.47
N THR A 50 -26.66 16.42 7.10
CA THR A 50 -28.06 16.01 7.13
C THR A 50 -28.43 15.63 5.71
N SER A 51 -29.16 14.52 5.56
CA SER A 51 -29.71 14.03 4.28
C SER A 51 -30.18 15.21 3.43
N PHE A 52 -29.32 15.69 2.57
CA PHE A 52 -29.72 16.65 1.58
C PHE A 52 -30.40 15.82 0.49
N ASN A 53 -31.71 15.84 0.50
CA ASN A 53 -32.52 15.36 -0.60
C ASN A 53 -32.73 16.56 -1.54
N PRO A 54 -31.86 16.77 -2.56
CA PRO A 54 -32.13 17.80 -3.53
C PRO A 54 -33.28 17.31 -4.39
N LEU A 55 -34.45 17.86 -4.18
CA LEU A 55 -35.47 17.93 -5.20
C LEU A 55 -34.85 18.70 -6.38
N ILE A 56 -34.17 17.99 -7.28
CA ILE A 56 -33.77 18.56 -8.56
C ILE A 56 -35.01 18.48 -9.44
N SER A 57 -35.87 19.45 -9.25
CA SER A 57 -36.90 19.79 -10.20
C SER A 57 -36.25 20.77 -11.19
N ASP A 58 -35.86 20.30 -12.36
CA ASP A 58 -35.96 21.10 -13.56
C ASP A 58 -37.47 21.27 -13.78
N PRO A 59 -38.06 22.47 -13.65
CA PRO A 59 -39.52 22.65 -13.69
C PRO A 59 -40.16 22.35 -15.06
N THR A 60 -39.38 21.87 -16.02
CA THR A 60 -39.86 21.55 -17.38
C THR A 60 -40.05 20.06 -17.64
N GLN A 61 -39.71 19.16 -16.72
CA GLN A 61 -40.01 17.73 -16.84
C GLN A 61 -40.88 17.24 -15.68
N GLY A 62 -42.18 17.37 -15.82
CA GLY A 62 -43.18 16.88 -14.90
C GLY A 62 -43.33 15.35 -14.94
N GLY A 63 -42.29 14.63 -14.46
CA GLY A 63 -42.36 13.16 -14.29
C GLY A 63 -42.64 12.78 -12.85
N GLU A 64 -43.42 11.74 -12.64
CA GLU A 64 -43.67 11.16 -11.32
C GLU A 64 -42.35 10.62 -10.73
N ILE A 65 -42.02 11.04 -9.50
CA ILE A 65 -40.84 10.58 -8.79
C ILE A 65 -40.92 9.07 -8.54
N LYS A 66 -39.86 8.32 -8.86
CA LYS A 66 -39.78 6.87 -8.70
C LYS A 66 -38.79 6.51 -7.59
N ASP A 67 -39.16 5.53 -6.77
CA ASP A 67 -38.26 4.93 -5.77
C ASP A 67 -37.34 3.89 -6.44
N VAL A 68 -36.04 4.22 -6.52
CA VAL A 68 -35.00 3.37 -7.13
C VAL A 68 -34.23 2.66 -6.03
N LYS A 69 -34.49 1.38 -5.83
CA LYS A 69 -33.83 0.54 -4.83
C LYS A 69 -32.54 -0.02 -5.36
N LEU A 70 -31.45 0.15 -4.59
CA LEU A 70 -30.11 -0.25 -4.94
C LEU A 70 -29.54 -1.21 -3.89
N GLU A 71 -28.84 -2.22 -4.37
CA GLU A 71 -28.18 -3.24 -3.55
C GLU A 71 -26.83 -3.58 -4.15
N ALA A 72 -25.81 -3.82 -3.33
CA ALA A 72 -24.49 -4.23 -3.79
C ALA A 72 -24.10 -5.58 -3.20
N LEU A 73 -23.48 -6.42 -4.02
CA LEU A 73 -22.95 -7.74 -3.67
C LEU A 73 -21.44 -7.74 -3.89
N LEU A 74 -20.70 -8.46 -3.05
CA LEU A 74 -19.27 -8.68 -3.28
C LEU A 74 -19.01 -9.61 -4.46
N THR A 75 -19.87 -10.61 -4.63
CA THR A 75 -19.86 -11.58 -5.75
C THR A 75 -21.26 -11.76 -6.29
N ALA A 76 -21.39 -12.27 -7.51
CA ALA A 76 -22.70 -12.48 -8.15
C ALA A 76 -23.67 -13.38 -7.36
N LYS A 77 -23.16 -14.24 -6.48
CA LYS A 77 -23.92 -15.16 -5.63
C LYS A 77 -23.82 -14.82 -4.13
N GLY A 78 -23.19 -13.68 -3.80
CA GLY A 78 -22.99 -13.24 -2.42
C GLY A 78 -24.25 -12.67 -1.79
N GLN A 79 -24.18 -12.42 -0.48
CA GLN A 79 -25.19 -11.68 0.24
C GLN A 79 -25.01 -10.16 0.03
N PRO A 80 -26.08 -9.37 0.21
CA PRO A 80 -25.98 -7.91 0.19
C PRO A 80 -24.98 -7.38 1.22
N VAL A 81 -24.19 -6.40 0.82
CA VAL A 81 -23.29 -5.70 1.74
C VAL A 81 -24.12 -4.77 2.62
N GLU A 82 -24.09 -5.01 3.92
CA GLU A 82 -24.96 -4.32 4.89
C GLU A 82 -24.45 -2.93 5.31
N SER A 83 -23.13 -2.68 5.17
CA SER A 83 -22.54 -1.42 5.64
C SER A 83 -21.23 -1.09 4.91
N GLY A 84 -20.79 0.18 5.03
CA GLY A 84 -19.52 0.64 4.48
C GLY A 84 -19.55 0.95 2.99
N LEU A 85 -20.71 0.91 2.36
CA LEU A 85 -20.89 1.36 0.98
C LEU A 85 -21.05 2.88 0.91
N THR A 86 -20.55 3.46 -0.16
CA THR A 86 -20.87 4.83 -0.56
C THR A 86 -21.49 4.80 -1.94
N TRP A 87 -22.74 5.21 -2.01
CA TRP A 87 -23.52 5.30 -3.25
C TRP A 87 -23.48 6.71 -3.80
N ARG A 88 -23.38 6.83 -5.11
CA ARG A 88 -23.42 8.11 -5.83
C ARG A 88 -24.24 7.97 -7.10
N VAL A 89 -25.13 8.94 -7.34
CA VAL A 89 -25.93 9.04 -8.55
C VAL A 89 -25.48 10.27 -9.32
N PHE A 90 -25.19 10.09 -10.60
CA PHE A 90 -24.72 11.15 -11.48
C PHE A 90 -25.67 11.35 -12.66
N SER A 91 -25.76 12.60 -13.13
CA SER A 91 -26.35 12.91 -14.42
C SER A 91 -25.55 12.27 -15.55
N PRO A 92 -26.19 11.74 -16.61
CA PRO A 92 -25.46 11.26 -17.77
C PRO A 92 -24.93 12.38 -18.68
N ILE A 93 -25.36 13.63 -18.43
CA ILE A 93 -24.98 14.80 -19.24
C ILE A 93 -23.83 15.50 -18.52
N PRO A 94 -22.63 15.60 -19.16
CA PRO A 94 -21.52 16.32 -18.56
C PRO A 94 -21.84 17.80 -18.34
N GLY A 95 -21.34 18.36 -17.26
CA GLY A 95 -21.37 19.77 -17.01
C GLY A 95 -20.38 20.56 -17.89
N SER A 96 -20.31 21.85 -17.70
CA SER A 96 -19.40 22.76 -18.43
C SER A 96 -17.92 22.45 -18.15
N ASP A 97 -17.62 21.77 -17.04
CA ASP A 97 -16.29 21.29 -16.64
C ASP A 97 -15.93 19.90 -17.22
N GLY A 98 -16.79 19.32 -18.07
CA GLY A 98 -16.65 18.01 -18.66
C GLY A 98 -16.89 16.84 -17.70
N LYS A 99 -17.26 17.09 -16.44
CA LYS A 99 -17.54 16.06 -15.45
C LYS A 99 -19.02 15.77 -15.35
N LEU A 100 -19.36 14.54 -14.91
CA LEU A 100 -20.73 14.18 -14.63
C LEU A 100 -21.20 14.81 -13.31
N PRO A 101 -22.27 15.65 -13.32
CA PRO A 101 -22.81 16.24 -12.11
C PRO A 101 -23.27 15.17 -11.11
N LEU A 102 -22.84 15.28 -9.86
CA LEU A 102 -23.31 14.46 -8.75
C LEU A 102 -24.69 14.93 -8.32
N LEU A 103 -25.69 14.06 -8.39
CA LEU A 103 -27.09 14.38 -8.06
C LEU A 103 -27.47 13.95 -6.65
N ALA A 104 -27.01 12.78 -6.20
CA ALA A 104 -27.35 12.25 -4.89
C ALA A 104 -26.23 11.35 -4.36
N THR A 105 -26.16 11.20 -3.04
CA THR A 105 -25.24 10.30 -2.34
C THR A 105 -25.94 9.67 -1.15
N SER A 106 -25.53 8.43 -0.80
CA SER A 106 -25.99 7.71 0.38
C SER A 106 -24.83 6.85 0.91
N GLU A 107 -24.80 6.64 2.21
CA GLU A 107 -23.80 5.80 2.88
C GLU A 107 -24.51 4.68 3.66
N GLY A 108 -23.86 3.52 3.78
CA GLY A 108 -24.38 2.38 4.54
C GLY A 108 -24.38 1.10 3.73
N GLY A 109 -25.50 0.42 3.70
CA GLY A 109 -25.76 -0.82 2.94
C GLY A 109 -26.59 -0.58 1.70
N SER A 110 -27.65 -1.38 1.55
CA SER A 110 -28.70 -1.16 0.53
C SER A 110 -29.36 0.19 0.74
N THR A 111 -29.74 0.87 -0.34
CA THR A 111 -30.32 2.22 -0.28
C THR A 111 -31.42 2.39 -1.31
N ALA A 112 -32.14 3.50 -1.22
CA ALA A 112 -33.10 3.92 -2.23
C ALA A 112 -32.94 5.40 -2.53
N PHE A 113 -33.14 5.76 -3.80
CA PHE A 113 -33.13 7.15 -4.26
C PHE A 113 -34.41 7.49 -4.95
N ASN A 114 -34.95 8.66 -4.66
CA ASN A 114 -36.12 9.21 -5.34
C ASN A 114 -35.65 9.97 -6.59
N LEU A 115 -35.84 9.39 -7.76
CA LEU A 115 -35.43 9.93 -9.04
C LEU A 115 -36.58 10.19 -9.97
N VAL A 116 -36.51 11.24 -10.79
CA VAL A 116 -37.44 11.44 -11.91
C VAL A 116 -37.11 10.49 -13.06
N PRO A 117 -38.06 10.20 -13.97
CA PRO A 117 -37.77 9.40 -15.16
C PRO A 117 -36.59 9.98 -15.96
N GLY A 118 -35.69 9.08 -16.40
CA GLY A 118 -34.48 9.49 -17.09
C GLY A 118 -33.35 8.48 -17.00
N GLU A 119 -32.18 8.84 -17.52
CA GLU A 119 -30.98 8.02 -17.45
C GLU A 119 -30.04 8.56 -16.37
N TYR A 120 -29.34 7.65 -15.69
CA TYR A 120 -28.42 7.98 -14.61
C TYR A 120 -27.22 7.03 -14.60
N PHE A 121 -26.07 7.51 -14.14
CA PHE A 121 -24.99 6.63 -13.71
C PHE A 121 -25.05 6.44 -12.20
N VAL A 122 -25.15 5.20 -11.76
CA VAL A 122 -25.07 4.81 -10.36
C VAL A 122 -23.71 4.20 -10.10
N ASN A 123 -22.98 4.79 -9.18
CA ASN A 123 -21.71 4.28 -8.69
C ASN A 123 -21.86 3.82 -7.24
N VAL A 124 -21.29 2.68 -6.92
CA VAL A 124 -21.12 2.20 -5.55
C VAL A 124 -19.63 1.96 -5.28
N ALA A 125 -19.16 2.42 -4.14
CA ALA A 125 -17.80 2.22 -3.68
C ALA A 125 -17.79 1.50 -2.33
N PHE A 126 -16.84 0.57 -2.16
CA PHE A 126 -16.56 -0.16 -0.94
C PHE A 126 -15.05 -0.15 -0.68
N GLY A 127 -14.59 0.84 0.08
CA GLY A 127 -13.16 1.15 0.18
C GLY A 127 -12.59 1.64 -1.16
N ARG A 128 -11.68 0.88 -1.75
CA ARG A 128 -11.11 1.14 -3.09
C ARG A 128 -11.78 0.33 -4.19
N ALA A 129 -12.59 -0.68 -3.81
CA ALA A 129 -13.42 -1.39 -4.77
C ALA A 129 -14.62 -0.55 -5.17
N GLY A 130 -15.09 -0.71 -6.41
CA GLY A 130 -16.27 -0.02 -6.87
C GLY A 130 -16.84 -0.59 -8.17
N ALA A 131 -18.10 -0.27 -8.41
CA ALA A 131 -18.80 -0.60 -9.65
C ALA A 131 -19.66 0.59 -10.08
N THR A 132 -19.79 0.77 -11.39
CA THR A 132 -20.65 1.81 -11.98
C THR A 132 -21.57 1.16 -12.99
N ARG A 133 -22.85 1.52 -12.92
CA ARG A 133 -23.88 1.04 -13.87
C ARG A 133 -24.70 2.20 -14.37
N LYS A 134 -24.99 2.22 -15.66
CA LYS A 134 -26.02 3.09 -16.25
C LYS A 134 -27.39 2.46 -16.00
N ILE A 135 -28.30 3.22 -15.42
CA ILE A 135 -29.70 2.81 -15.21
C ILE A 135 -30.64 3.76 -15.97
N ARG A 136 -31.80 3.26 -16.31
CA ARG A 136 -32.89 4.05 -16.90
C ARG A 136 -34.13 3.93 -16.00
N VAL A 137 -34.56 5.07 -15.45
CA VAL A 137 -35.81 5.17 -14.67
C VAL A 137 -36.94 5.38 -15.67
N PRO A 138 -37.96 4.49 -15.69
CA PRO A 138 -39.00 4.56 -16.68
C PRO A 138 -40.03 5.65 -16.33
N GLU A 139 -40.67 6.22 -17.36
CA GLU A 139 -41.78 7.18 -17.16
C GLU A 139 -43.01 6.54 -16.56
N GLN A 140 -43.29 5.29 -16.96
CA GLN A 140 -44.43 4.52 -16.45
C GLN A 140 -43.98 3.22 -15.81
N GLY A 141 -44.74 2.77 -14.81
CA GLY A 141 -44.46 1.54 -14.07
C GLY A 141 -43.43 1.74 -12.97
N THR A 142 -42.85 0.64 -12.49
CA THR A 142 -41.83 0.59 -11.43
C THR A 142 -40.50 0.09 -11.99
N LEU A 143 -39.41 0.53 -11.41
CA LEU A 143 -38.09 -0.04 -11.70
C LEU A 143 -37.80 -1.15 -10.69
N ASP A 144 -37.45 -2.34 -11.18
CA ASP A 144 -36.97 -3.41 -10.32
C ASP A 144 -35.73 -3.01 -9.55
N LYS A 145 -35.53 -3.63 -8.38
CA LYS A 145 -34.31 -3.43 -7.56
C LYS A 145 -33.07 -3.65 -8.41
N GLN A 146 -32.18 -2.65 -8.41
CA GLN A 146 -30.91 -2.70 -9.13
C GLN A 146 -29.82 -3.29 -8.26
N VAL A 147 -29.25 -4.39 -8.69
CA VAL A 147 -28.17 -5.09 -7.98
C VAL A 147 -26.85 -4.83 -8.71
N LEU A 148 -25.87 -4.25 -8.01
CA LEU A 148 -24.51 -4.03 -8.52
C LEU A 148 -23.58 -5.07 -7.88
N VAL A 149 -22.87 -5.82 -8.73
CA VAL A 149 -21.83 -6.74 -8.27
C VAL A 149 -20.51 -5.99 -8.29
N LEU A 150 -19.85 -5.92 -7.14
CA LEU A 150 -18.58 -5.22 -6.97
C LEU A 150 -17.40 -6.03 -7.50
N ASP A 151 -17.53 -7.36 -7.54
CA ASP A 151 -16.38 -8.27 -7.72
C ASP A 151 -15.23 -7.84 -6.84
N ALA A 152 -15.48 -7.74 -5.54
CA ALA A 152 -14.55 -7.16 -4.58
C ALA A 152 -14.13 -8.18 -3.52
N GLY A 153 -12.86 -8.05 -3.11
CA GLY A 153 -12.27 -8.79 -2.01
C GLY A 153 -11.50 -7.88 -1.07
N GLY A 154 -10.88 -8.47 -0.07
CA GLY A 154 -9.97 -7.80 0.84
C GLY A 154 -8.55 -8.34 0.70
N VAL A 155 -7.56 -7.52 1.00
CA VAL A 155 -6.19 -7.94 1.19
C VAL A 155 -5.63 -7.38 2.49
N THR A 156 -4.92 -8.21 3.25
CA THR A 156 -4.06 -7.79 4.35
C THR A 156 -2.62 -8.13 4.00
N LEU A 157 -1.73 -7.20 4.30
CA LEU A 157 -0.31 -7.32 3.99
C LEU A 157 0.50 -7.40 5.27
N ASN A 158 1.48 -8.30 5.26
CA ASN A 158 2.45 -8.46 6.32
C ASN A 158 3.83 -8.74 5.73
N ALA A 159 4.88 -8.62 6.54
CA ALA A 159 6.21 -9.00 6.11
C ALA A 159 7.03 -9.59 7.27
N VAL A 160 7.97 -10.44 6.89
CA VAL A 160 8.98 -11.02 7.77
C VAL A 160 10.36 -10.82 7.15
N SER A 161 11.41 -10.89 7.96
CA SER A 161 12.78 -10.85 7.48
C SER A 161 13.51 -12.15 7.81
N GLY A 162 14.41 -12.58 6.94
CA GLY A 162 15.12 -13.86 7.10
C GLY A 162 14.15 -15.04 7.10
N SER A 163 14.31 -15.95 8.04
CA SER A 163 13.50 -17.19 8.10
C SER A 163 12.11 -16.98 8.67
N ASP A 164 11.84 -15.96 9.52
CA ASP A 164 10.50 -15.67 10.07
C ASP A 164 10.53 -14.53 11.12
N VAL A 165 11.57 -13.71 11.08
CA VAL A 165 11.67 -12.59 12.02
C VAL A 165 10.60 -11.55 11.68
N ARG A 166 9.66 -11.36 12.60
CA ARG A 166 8.59 -10.37 12.42
C ARG A 166 9.15 -8.96 12.40
N ILE A 167 8.79 -8.20 11.38
CA ILE A 167 9.16 -6.79 11.26
C ILE A 167 8.19 -5.93 12.07
N PRO A 168 8.69 -4.98 12.89
CA PRO A 168 7.83 -4.05 13.64
C PRO A 168 6.95 -3.22 12.69
N PRO A 169 5.65 -3.02 13.00
CA PRO A 169 4.72 -2.31 12.12
C PRO A 169 5.10 -0.86 11.79
N ASN A 170 5.86 -0.21 12.66
CA ASN A 170 6.34 1.16 12.45
C ASN A 170 7.54 1.25 11.50
N GLU A 171 8.18 0.13 11.19
CA GLU A 171 9.32 0.04 10.27
C GLU A 171 8.90 -0.54 8.91
N LEU A 172 7.61 -0.82 8.71
CA LEU A 172 7.08 -1.47 7.53
C LEU A 172 5.95 -0.66 6.92
N SER A 173 5.99 -0.49 5.62
CA SER A 173 4.94 0.17 4.85
C SER A 173 4.75 -0.53 3.50
N PHE A 174 3.53 -0.45 2.96
CA PHE A 174 3.21 -1.01 1.66
C PHE A 174 2.58 0.02 0.76
N SER A 175 2.89 -0.08 -0.53
CA SER A 175 2.20 0.67 -1.58
C SER A 175 1.60 -0.30 -2.59
N ILE A 176 0.34 -0.10 -2.95
CA ILE A 176 -0.40 -0.96 -3.87
C ILE A 176 -0.60 -0.21 -5.19
N PHE A 177 -0.20 -0.83 -6.28
CA PHE A 177 -0.30 -0.29 -7.63
C PHE A 177 -1.16 -1.21 -8.50
N SER A 178 -1.65 -0.66 -9.62
CA SER A 178 -2.27 -1.45 -10.68
C SER A 178 -1.26 -2.48 -11.25
N SER A 179 -1.78 -3.63 -11.69
CA SER A 179 -0.99 -4.58 -12.50
C SER A 179 -0.61 -3.99 -13.86
N ASP A 180 -1.43 -3.09 -14.38
CA ASP A 180 -1.23 -2.50 -15.69
C ASP A 180 -0.07 -1.52 -15.67
N VAL A 181 0.79 -1.64 -16.68
CA VAL A 181 1.89 -0.72 -16.92
C VAL A 181 1.46 0.25 -18.01
N LYS A 182 1.55 1.55 -17.75
CA LYS A 182 1.26 2.60 -18.72
C LYS A 182 2.35 2.67 -19.78
N GLU A 183 2.13 3.46 -20.82
CA GLU A 183 3.08 3.69 -21.92
C GLU A 183 4.41 4.28 -21.44
N ASP A 184 4.41 5.04 -20.35
CA ASP A 184 5.60 5.62 -19.70
C ASP A 184 6.39 4.61 -18.84
N GLY A 185 5.91 3.36 -18.74
CA GLY A 185 6.50 2.32 -17.90
C GLY A 185 6.06 2.38 -16.44
N GLU A 186 5.26 3.35 -16.03
CA GLU A 186 4.78 3.49 -14.67
C GLU A 186 3.48 2.69 -14.41
N ARG A 187 3.25 2.36 -13.15
CA ARG A 187 2.00 1.76 -12.66
C ARG A 187 1.17 2.79 -11.91
N ALA A 188 -0.13 2.78 -12.07
CA ALA A 188 -1.01 3.67 -11.32
C ALA A 188 -1.00 3.30 -9.84
N LEU A 189 -0.68 4.26 -8.97
CA LEU A 189 -0.78 4.10 -7.52
C LEU A 189 -2.25 4.06 -7.11
N ILE A 190 -2.65 3.01 -6.37
CA ILE A 190 -4.00 2.81 -5.86
C ILE A 190 -4.09 3.22 -4.39
N VAL A 191 -3.14 2.75 -3.58
CA VAL A 191 -3.05 3.09 -2.14
C VAL A 191 -1.59 3.17 -1.75
N ALA A 192 -1.20 4.26 -1.08
CA ALA A 192 0.12 4.44 -0.47
C ALA A 192 0.07 4.24 1.05
N ASP A 193 1.23 4.01 1.65
CA ASP A 193 1.45 3.98 3.10
C ASP A 193 0.52 3.04 3.88
N VAL A 194 0.19 1.90 3.28
CA VAL A 194 -0.61 0.86 3.94
C VAL A 194 0.21 0.27 5.08
N LYS A 195 -0.38 0.26 6.28
CA LYS A 195 0.25 -0.36 7.45
C LYS A 195 -0.03 -1.86 7.50
N PRO A 196 0.87 -2.65 8.10
CA PRO A 196 0.65 -4.08 8.29
C PRO A 196 -0.70 -4.39 8.93
N ASN A 197 -1.29 -5.53 8.58
CA ASN A 197 -2.57 -6.03 9.10
C ASN A 197 -3.78 -5.08 8.86
N THR A 198 -3.65 -4.13 7.95
CA THR A 198 -4.78 -3.28 7.54
C THR A 198 -5.52 -3.92 6.38
N VAL A 199 -6.83 -4.08 6.51
CA VAL A 199 -7.66 -4.63 5.42
C VAL A 199 -7.91 -3.55 4.37
N ILE A 200 -7.43 -3.79 3.16
CA ILE A 200 -7.69 -2.95 1.99
C ILE A 200 -8.69 -3.67 1.10
N ARG A 201 -9.81 -3.02 0.82
CA ARG A 201 -10.86 -3.54 -0.05
C ARG A 201 -10.60 -3.10 -1.48
N LEU A 202 -10.49 -4.06 -2.40
CA LEU A 202 -10.14 -3.86 -3.80
C LEU A 202 -11.08 -4.68 -4.68
N ASN A 203 -11.24 -4.30 -5.95
CA ASN A 203 -11.85 -5.22 -6.93
C ASN A 203 -10.99 -6.48 -7.07
N ALA A 204 -11.59 -7.58 -7.47
CA ALA A 204 -10.84 -8.80 -7.77
C ALA A 204 -9.87 -8.54 -8.94
N GLY A 205 -8.66 -9.07 -8.82
CA GLY A 205 -7.61 -8.86 -9.82
C GLY A 205 -6.22 -8.99 -9.23
N THR A 206 -5.21 -8.81 -10.07
CA THR A 206 -3.80 -8.80 -9.67
C THR A 206 -3.34 -7.37 -9.39
N TYR A 207 -2.59 -7.20 -8.33
CA TYR A 207 -2.04 -5.92 -7.89
C TYR A 207 -0.54 -6.02 -7.67
N HIS A 208 0.18 -5.00 -8.09
CA HIS A 208 1.61 -4.90 -7.82
C HIS A 208 1.82 -4.22 -6.47
N VAL A 209 2.44 -4.92 -5.53
CA VAL A 209 2.68 -4.45 -4.17
C VAL A 209 4.17 -4.19 -3.98
N VAL A 210 4.49 -3.00 -3.49
CA VAL A 210 5.82 -2.62 -3.04
C VAL A 210 5.81 -2.63 -1.52
N SER A 211 6.73 -3.36 -0.92
CA SER A 211 6.93 -3.45 0.53
C SER A 211 8.25 -2.79 0.89
N ASP A 212 8.20 -1.78 1.73
CA ASP A 212 9.35 -1.03 2.22
C ASP A 212 9.62 -1.39 3.68
N TYR A 213 10.80 -1.93 3.96
CA TYR A 213 11.29 -2.17 5.31
C TYR A 213 12.37 -1.14 5.65
N GLY A 214 12.04 -0.19 6.52
CA GLY A 214 12.86 0.99 6.76
C GLY A 214 12.79 1.99 5.58
N SER A 215 13.83 2.81 5.42
CA SER A 215 13.85 3.93 4.47
C SER A 215 15.03 3.93 3.50
N VAL A 216 15.83 2.85 3.45
CA VAL A 216 17.05 2.84 2.64
C VAL A 216 16.87 2.01 1.38
N ASN A 217 17.17 0.73 1.40
CA ASN A 217 17.17 -0.11 0.20
C ASN A 217 16.51 -1.48 0.37
N ALA A 218 15.90 -1.74 1.52
CA ALA A 218 15.21 -2.99 1.79
C ALA A 218 13.78 -2.96 1.23
N VAL A 219 13.67 -3.04 -0.09
CA VAL A 219 12.41 -2.96 -0.85
C VAL A 219 12.15 -4.27 -1.59
N ILE A 220 10.95 -4.82 -1.41
CA ILE A 220 10.48 -6.02 -2.13
C ILE A 220 9.25 -5.64 -2.97
N ARG A 221 9.18 -6.24 -4.16
CA ARG A 221 8.05 -6.10 -5.07
C ARG A 221 7.44 -7.48 -5.32
N ALA A 222 6.12 -7.57 -5.23
CA ALA A 222 5.39 -8.81 -5.46
C ALA A 222 4.04 -8.53 -6.11
N ASP A 223 3.57 -9.44 -6.94
CA ASP A 223 2.22 -9.40 -7.47
C ASP A 223 1.31 -10.27 -6.60
N ILE A 224 0.19 -9.71 -6.16
CA ILE A 224 -0.76 -10.34 -5.26
C ILE A 224 -2.12 -10.39 -5.95
N GLN A 225 -2.76 -11.55 -5.92
CA GLN A 225 -4.10 -11.74 -6.46
C GLN A 225 -5.16 -11.55 -5.36
N VAL A 226 -6.11 -10.66 -5.60
CA VAL A 226 -7.30 -10.46 -4.76
C VAL A 226 -8.46 -11.21 -5.38
N GLU A 227 -9.12 -12.08 -4.60
CA GLU A 227 -10.28 -12.85 -5.04
C GLU A 227 -11.56 -12.21 -4.52
N ALA A 228 -12.60 -12.19 -5.37
CA ALA A 228 -13.92 -11.67 -4.99
C ALA A 228 -14.54 -12.47 -3.82
N GLY A 229 -15.08 -11.76 -2.83
CA GLY A 229 -15.71 -12.34 -1.65
C GLY A 229 -14.76 -12.95 -0.63
N LYS A 230 -13.44 -12.84 -0.83
CA LYS A 230 -12.44 -13.40 0.09
C LYS A 230 -11.53 -12.33 0.69
N LEU A 231 -10.96 -12.66 1.85
CA LEU A 231 -9.83 -11.95 2.42
C LEU A 231 -8.54 -12.70 2.06
N THR A 232 -7.68 -12.06 1.28
CA THR A 232 -6.35 -12.56 0.94
C THR A 232 -5.36 -12.07 1.98
N GLU A 233 -4.67 -12.98 2.65
CA GLU A 233 -3.57 -12.66 3.56
C GLU A 233 -2.25 -12.95 2.86
N ALA A 234 -1.41 -11.92 2.71
CA ALA A 234 -0.12 -12.06 2.05
C ALA A 234 1.01 -11.63 2.98
N THR A 235 2.02 -12.51 3.10
CA THR A 235 3.24 -12.23 3.85
C THR A 235 4.41 -12.14 2.88
N ILE A 236 5.09 -10.99 2.87
CA ILE A 236 6.24 -10.72 2.01
C ILE A 236 7.51 -10.99 2.80
N GLN A 237 8.45 -11.71 2.20
CA GLN A 237 9.72 -12.04 2.83
C GLN A 237 10.79 -11.07 2.40
N HIS A 238 11.28 -10.25 3.34
CA HIS A 238 12.44 -9.39 3.15
C HIS A 238 13.74 -10.15 3.40
N ARG A 239 14.74 -9.82 2.59
CA ARG A 239 16.12 -10.20 2.81
C ARG A 239 16.88 -8.96 3.28
N ALA A 240 16.72 -8.61 4.55
CA ALA A 240 17.23 -7.38 5.15
C ALA A 240 17.44 -7.55 6.64
N ALA A 241 18.16 -6.62 7.27
CA ALA A 241 18.31 -6.56 8.71
C ALA A 241 18.42 -5.12 9.19
N LYS A 242 18.03 -4.89 10.44
CA LYS A 242 18.23 -3.64 11.17
C LYS A 242 19.61 -3.61 11.79
N LEU A 243 20.30 -2.50 11.62
CA LEU A 243 21.66 -2.28 12.08
C LEU A 243 21.72 -1.03 12.96
N THR A 244 22.62 -1.06 13.95
CA THR A 244 23.03 0.11 14.71
C THR A 244 24.50 0.36 14.45
N LEU A 245 24.84 1.56 14.02
CA LEU A 245 26.25 1.94 13.79
C LEU A 245 26.82 2.56 15.05
N LYS A 246 28.09 2.22 15.37
CA LYS A 246 28.81 2.76 16.52
C LYS A 246 30.26 3.01 16.15
N LEU A 247 30.75 4.22 16.39
CA LEU A 247 32.19 4.50 16.40
C LEU A 247 32.69 4.30 17.82
N VAL A 248 33.64 3.41 18.04
CA VAL A 248 34.09 3.04 19.39
C VAL A 248 35.62 3.06 19.47
N SER A 249 36.16 3.32 20.67
CA SER A 249 37.60 3.26 20.90
C SER A 249 38.13 1.83 20.99
N GLU A 250 37.30 0.92 21.50
CA GLU A 250 37.58 -0.52 21.64
C GLU A 250 36.27 -1.33 21.43
N ALA A 251 36.41 -2.59 21.10
CA ALA A 251 35.24 -3.47 20.89
C ALA A 251 34.33 -3.52 22.12
N GLY A 252 33.04 -3.28 21.92
CA GLY A 252 32.06 -3.19 23.00
C GLY A 252 32.11 -1.88 23.80
N GLY A 253 32.95 -0.92 23.40
CA GLY A 253 33.08 0.39 24.05
C GLY A 253 31.88 1.32 23.83
N GLU A 254 31.91 2.46 24.52
CA GLU A 254 30.88 3.50 24.33
C GLU A 254 30.99 4.14 22.95
N ALA A 255 29.82 4.42 22.36
CA ALA A 255 29.78 5.07 21.05
C ALA A 255 30.12 6.55 21.14
N ILE A 256 30.94 7.01 20.21
CA ILE A 256 31.44 8.37 20.13
C ILE A 256 30.39 9.27 19.48
N ALA A 257 30.03 10.34 20.16
CA ALA A 257 29.09 11.34 19.66
C ALA A 257 29.65 12.13 18.47
N ASP A 258 28.78 12.91 17.83
CA ASP A 258 29.12 13.83 16.70
C ASP A 258 29.82 13.13 15.54
N THR A 259 29.45 11.86 15.28
CA THR A 259 29.98 11.08 14.19
C THR A 259 29.05 11.21 12.98
N ALA A 260 29.61 11.59 11.84
CA ALA A 260 28.93 11.55 10.54
C ALA A 260 29.21 10.21 9.86
N TRP A 261 28.15 9.61 9.35
CA TRP A 261 28.15 8.27 8.76
C TRP A 261 27.80 8.31 7.29
N SER A 262 28.50 7.55 6.48
CA SER A 262 28.14 7.22 5.11
C SER A 262 28.23 5.71 4.94
N ILE A 263 27.19 5.10 4.42
CA ILE A 263 27.15 3.67 4.11
C ILE A 263 27.24 3.51 2.59
N LEU A 264 28.21 2.72 2.17
CA LEU A 264 28.47 2.45 0.77
C LEU A 264 28.17 0.99 0.44
N THR A 265 27.71 0.75 -0.78
CA THR A 265 27.68 -0.60 -1.36
C THR A 265 29.09 -1.10 -1.65
N SER A 266 29.22 -2.38 -1.97
CA SER A 266 30.49 -2.96 -2.46
C SER A 266 30.99 -2.35 -3.78
N SER A 267 30.13 -1.64 -4.53
CA SER A 267 30.49 -0.85 -5.73
C SER A 267 30.96 0.57 -5.41
N GLY A 268 30.87 1.01 -4.14
CA GLY A 268 31.25 2.35 -3.71
C GLY A 268 30.12 3.39 -3.78
N ASP A 269 28.89 2.98 -4.12
CA ASP A 269 27.75 3.88 -4.16
C ASP A 269 27.24 4.16 -2.76
N VAL A 270 27.00 5.44 -2.43
CA VAL A 270 26.42 5.82 -1.13
C VAL A 270 24.94 5.48 -1.11
N VAL A 271 24.51 4.68 -0.13
CA VAL A 271 23.11 4.28 0.06
C VAL A 271 22.42 4.96 1.24
N SER A 272 23.19 5.44 2.21
CA SER A 272 22.65 6.14 3.38
C SER A 272 23.70 7.08 3.99
N GLU A 273 23.24 8.22 4.48
CA GLU A 273 24.03 9.16 5.28
C GLU A 273 23.25 9.52 6.54
N SER A 274 23.97 9.69 7.66
CA SER A 274 23.36 10.06 8.94
C SER A 274 24.39 10.71 9.85
N VAL A 275 23.93 11.34 10.95
CA VAL A 275 24.79 11.91 11.99
C VAL A 275 24.28 11.47 13.35
N GLY A 276 25.15 11.01 14.22
CA GLY A 276 24.82 10.60 15.57
C GLY A 276 25.72 9.51 16.13
N ALA A 277 25.59 9.22 17.43
CA ALA A 277 26.35 8.17 18.10
C ALA A 277 25.81 6.75 17.76
N PHE A 278 24.49 6.62 17.61
CA PHE A 278 23.81 5.34 17.42
C PHE A 278 22.78 5.40 16.28
N PRO A 279 23.13 5.80 15.06
CA PRO A 279 22.15 5.78 14.00
C PRO A 279 21.73 4.34 13.71
N THR A 280 20.42 4.13 13.58
CA THR A 280 19.85 2.85 13.19
C THR A 280 19.29 2.93 11.78
N LEU A 281 19.53 1.89 10.99
CA LEU A 281 19.05 1.79 9.62
C LEU A 281 18.75 0.36 9.27
N VAL A 282 17.95 0.17 8.22
CA VAL A 282 17.66 -1.15 7.65
C VAL A 282 18.33 -1.24 6.29
N LEU A 283 19.11 -2.30 6.09
CA LEU A 283 19.76 -2.58 4.81
C LEU A 283 19.32 -3.94 4.26
N ALA A 284 19.24 -4.01 2.96
CA ALA A 284 19.11 -5.28 2.25
C ALA A 284 20.35 -6.16 2.51
N GLU A 285 20.16 -7.48 2.41
CA GLU A 285 21.27 -8.44 2.52
C GLU A 285 22.36 -8.15 1.47
N GLY A 286 23.60 -8.11 1.91
CA GLY A 286 24.75 -7.81 1.04
C GLY A 286 25.96 -7.33 1.79
N GLY A 287 27.02 -7.01 1.05
CA GLY A 287 28.25 -6.42 1.56
C GLY A 287 28.19 -4.89 1.49
N TYR A 288 28.67 -4.24 2.54
CA TYR A 288 28.68 -2.78 2.69
C TYR A 288 29.96 -2.31 3.38
N THR A 289 30.30 -1.04 3.19
CA THR A 289 31.34 -0.34 3.94
C THR A 289 30.70 0.78 4.75
N ALA A 290 30.90 0.75 6.07
CA ALA A 290 30.58 1.87 6.95
C ALA A 290 31.76 2.82 7.03
N VAL A 291 31.55 4.07 6.68
CA VAL A 291 32.52 5.16 6.81
C VAL A 291 32.03 6.09 7.92
N ALA A 292 32.83 6.24 8.95
CA ALA A 292 32.59 7.11 10.09
C ALA A 292 33.57 8.28 10.04
N ARG A 293 33.08 9.51 10.00
CA ARG A 293 33.87 10.73 10.13
C ARG A 293 33.57 11.38 11.47
N ASN A 294 34.62 11.49 12.29
CA ASN A 294 34.55 12.19 13.56
C ASN A 294 35.69 13.21 13.63
N LYS A 295 35.35 14.50 13.79
CA LYS A 295 36.27 15.63 13.64
C LYS A 295 36.96 15.57 12.25
N ASP A 296 38.27 15.56 12.20
CA ASP A 296 39.07 15.56 10.97
C ASP A 296 39.55 14.15 10.56
N LYS A 297 39.06 13.11 11.23
CA LYS A 297 39.49 11.73 10.98
C LYS A 297 38.36 10.92 10.37
N ILE A 298 38.77 10.01 9.47
CA ILE A 298 37.86 9.07 8.78
C ILE A 298 38.26 7.66 9.18
N TYR A 299 37.28 6.87 9.55
CA TYR A 299 37.39 5.46 9.91
C TYR A 299 36.45 4.66 9.03
N GLN A 300 36.83 3.44 8.69
CA GLN A 300 35.96 2.59 7.87
C GLN A 300 35.99 1.13 8.33
N ARG A 301 34.92 0.43 8.04
CA ARG A 301 34.78 -1.01 8.27
C ARG A 301 33.89 -1.63 7.24
N ASP A 302 34.37 -2.71 6.62
CA ASP A 302 33.54 -3.58 5.79
C ASP A 302 32.72 -4.52 6.66
N PHE A 303 31.47 -4.72 6.29
CA PHE A 303 30.55 -5.62 6.98
C PHE A 303 29.58 -6.28 6.02
N THR A 304 28.95 -7.36 6.48
CA THR A 304 27.96 -8.08 5.69
C THR A 304 26.63 -8.12 6.44
N VAL A 305 25.56 -7.74 5.76
CA VAL A 305 24.18 -7.84 6.25
C VAL A 305 23.64 -9.22 5.91
N LYS A 306 23.14 -9.94 6.92
CA LYS A 306 22.43 -11.22 6.76
C LYS A 306 20.96 -11.03 7.08
N ALA A 307 20.09 -11.57 6.22
CA ALA A 307 18.65 -11.44 6.38
C ALA A 307 18.16 -11.90 7.76
N GLY A 308 17.38 -11.06 8.44
CA GLY A 308 16.80 -11.35 9.75
C GLY A 308 17.78 -11.29 10.94
N VAL A 309 19.05 -10.99 10.71
CA VAL A 309 20.06 -10.90 11.77
C VAL A 309 20.37 -9.44 12.09
N ASN A 310 19.61 -8.89 13.07
CA ASN A 310 19.87 -7.55 13.55
C ASN A 310 21.18 -7.51 14.34
N THR A 311 22.04 -6.52 14.07
CA THR A 311 23.38 -6.45 14.67
C THR A 311 23.87 -5.02 14.82
N ASP A 312 24.82 -4.85 15.73
CA ASP A 312 25.61 -3.61 15.85
C ASP A 312 26.85 -3.69 14.95
N VAL A 313 27.12 -2.62 14.22
CA VAL A 313 28.32 -2.47 13.41
C VAL A 313 29.24 -1.47 14.11
N GLU A 314 30.27 -1.97 14.75
CA GLU A 314 31.26 -1.16 15.45
C GLU A 314 32.41 -0.83 14.52
N VAL A 315 32.70 0.46 14.35
CA VAL A 315 33.90 0.97 13.67
C VAL A 315 34.89 1.38 14.75
N LEU A 316 36.11 0.84 14.68
CA LEU A 316 37.13 1.08 15.68
C LEU A 316 38.01 2.28 15.30
N LEU A 317 38.38 3.13 16.27
CA LEU A 317 39.33 4.23 16.07
C LEU A 317 40.71 3.78 15.62
N ASN A 318 41.09 2.53 15.93
CA ASN A 318 42.38 1.94 15.61
C ASN A 318 42.32 0.96 14.42
N GLY A 319 41.18 0.85 13.74
CA GLY A 319 41.00 0.02 12.56
C GLY A 319 41.43 0.79 11.33
N ASN A 320 42.48 0.40 10.70
CA ASN A 320 43.12 0.91 9.48
C ASN A 320 42.72 2.33 9.08
N ASP A 321 43.59 3.29 9.35
CA ASP A 321 43.58 4.60 8.70
C ASP A 321 43.53 4.35 7.19
N ALA A 322 42.41 4.66 6.54
CA ALA A 322 42.34 4.70 5.11
C ALA A 322 43.34 5.78 4.66
N ALA A 323 44.41 5.31 4.04
CA ALA A 323 45.50 6.03 3.41
C ALA A 323 45.43 7.57 3.48
N ASP A 324 46.31 8.14 4.27
CA ASP A 324 46.71 9.55 4.21
C ASP A 324 47.17 9.86 2.77
N THR A 325 46.24 10.32 1.93
CA THR A 325 46.58 10.91 0.63
C THR A 325 46.97 12.36 0.85
N THR A 326 48.02 12.60 1.61
CA THR A 326 48.84 13.78 1.43
C THR A 326 49.61 13.61 0.11
N ALA A 327 48.97 14.05 -0.98
CA ALA A 327 49.71 14.37 -2.21
C ALA A 327 50.68 15.48 -1.86
N GLY A 328 51.91 15.08 -1.66
CA GLY A 328 53.03 16.02 -1.54
C GLY A 328 53.13 16.87 -2.80
N ALA A 329 52.86 18.14 -2.63
CA ALA A 329 53.41 19.14 -3.51
C ALA A 329 54.95 19.12 -3.30
N GLN A 330 55.69 18.68 -4.27
CA GLN A 330 57.09 18.97 -4.42
C GLN A 330 57.28 19.67 -5.75
N ASP A 331 57.72 20.91 -5.64
CA ASP A 331 58.48 21.76 -6.55
C ASP A 331 58.25 21.69 -8.07
#